data_aa06152498cfaf94dd45d0e13f95b478
#
_entry.id   aa06152498cfaf94dd45d0e13f95b478
#
_cell.length_a   1.000
_cell.length_b   1.000
_cell.length_c   1.000
_cell.angle_alpha   90.00
_cell.angle_beta   90.00
_cell.angle_gamma   90.00
#
_symmetry.space_group_name_H-M   'P 1'
#
loop_
_entity.id
_entity.type
_entity.pdbx_description
1 polymer ?
#
loop_
_entity_poly.entity_id
_entity_poly.type
_entity_poly.pdbx_seq_one_letter_code
_entity_poly.pdbx_strand_id
1 'polypeptide(L)'
;MVRMTSAYANKVLRKLNEDKEFWRSKEAEGCTYVAALDEEPVIPEYDYSQVADTIEQIDRKIVKIKHAINNANLTSQIQVGDEVMTVDQILIRMAQLNRRKSFLDSLRKQSPKVRINAGVYSARKAAPEYRYINYDLEVVKQDYERVDEELGKMQMALDKHNQTFEFDVDI
;
A
#
# COMPACT_ATOMS: atom_id res chain seq x y z
N MET A 1 -13.57 0.68 -25.00
CA MET A 1 -12.77 1.69 -24.27
C MET A 1 -13.65 2.44 -23.32
N VAL A 2 -13.26 2.50 -22.06
CA VAL A 2 -13.96 3.23 -20.99
C VAL A 2 -12.98 4.25 -20.41
N ARG A 3 -13.41 5.51 -20.29
CA ARG A 3 -12.61 6.58 -19.72
C ARG A 3 -12.85 6.68 -18.23
N MET A 4 -11.78 6.70 -17.45
CA MET A 4 -11.89 6.69 -15.99
C MET A 4 -10.70 7.36 -15.28
N THR A 5 -10.94 7.83 -14.05
CA THR A 5 -9.87 8.35 -13.19
C THR A 5 -9.21 7.20 -12.41
N SER A 6 -7.99 7.43 -11.89
CA SER A 6 -7.30 6.45 -11.02
C SER A 6 -8.15 6.06 -9.80
N ALA A 7 -8.86 7.02 -9.20
CA ALA A 7 -9.74 6.76 -8.08
C ALA A 7 -10.91 5.84 -8.46
N TYR A 8 -11.51 6.03 -9.64
CA TYR A 8 -12.57 5.16 -10.14
C TYR A 8 -12.05 3.79 -10.55
N ALA A 9 -10.91 3.73 -11.25
CA ALA A 9 -10.26 2.47 -11.63
C ALA A 9 -9.96 1.58 -10.42
N ASN A 10 -9.50 2.16 -9.31
CA ASN A 10 -9.26 1.43 -8.06
C ASN A 10 -10.56 0.89 -7.42
N LYS A 11 -11.69 1.61 -7.53
CA LYS A 11 -13.00 1.09 -7.09
C LYS A 11 -13.45 -0.09 -7.94
N VAL A 12 -13.25 -0.02 -9.27
CA VAL A 12 -13.55 -1.13 -10.19
C VAL A 12 -12.67 -2.34 -9.87
N LEU A 13 -11.37 -2.15 -9.65
CA LEU A 13 -10.46 -3.22 -9.26
C LEU A 13 -10.87 -3.90 -7.95
N ARG A 14 -11.30 -3.11 -6.95
CA ARG A 14 -11.79 -3.68 -5.70
C ARG A 14 -13.01 -4.58 -5.92
N LYS A 15 -14.00 -4.09 -6.69
CA LYS A 15 -15.19 -4.88 -7.02
C LYS A 15 -14.83 -6.16 -7.79
N LEU A 16 -13.92 -6.08 -8.78
CA LEU A 16 -13.49 -7.26 -9.52
C LEU A 16 -12.79 -8.29 -8.61
N ASN A 17 -12.01 -7.86 -7.62
CA ASN A 17 -11.40 -8.77 -6.65
C ASN A 17 -12.46 -9.40 -5.72
N GLU A 18 -13.48 -8.64 -5.28
CA GLU A 18 -14.62 -9.16 -4.50
C GLU A 18 -15.40 -10.21 -5.31
N ASP A 19 -15.70 -9.94 -6.58
CA ASP A 19 -16.34 -10.88 -7.50
C ASP A 19 -15.48 -12.15 -7.70
N LYS A 20 -14.16 -11.99 -7.84
CA LYS A 20 -13.23 -13.13 -7.96
C LYS A 20 -13.24 -14.00 -6.71
N GLU A 21 -13.20 -13.41 -5.52
CA GLU A 21 -13.24 -14.18 -4.27
C GLU A 21 -14.57 -14.92 -4.10
N PHE A 22 -15.69 -14.33 -4.54
CA PHE A 22 -16.99 -15.03 -4.57
C PHE A 22 -16.94 -16.30 -5.44
N TRP A 23 -16.37 -16.23 -6.66
CA TRP A 23 -16.25 -17.38 -7.55
C TRP A 23 -15.28 -18.43 -7.02
N ARG A 24 -14.18 -18.02 -6.38
CA ARG A 24 -13.25 -18.93 -5.71
C ARG A 24 -13.88 -19.66 -4.52
N SER A 25 -14.74 -18.98 -3.77
CA SER A 25 -15.50 -19.64 -2.70
C SER A 25 -16.46 -20.68 -3.25
N LYS A 26 -17.18 -20.36 -4.34
CA LYS A 26 -18.03 -21.34 -5.03
C LYS A 26 -17.24 -22.57 -5.54
N GLU A 27 -16.05 -22.34 -6.09
CA GLU A 27 -15.15 -23.41 -6.50
C GLU A 27 -14.75 -24.28 -5.30
N ALA A 28 -14.32 -23.69 -4.20
CA ALA A 28 -13.89 -24.42 -3.01
C ALA A 28 -15.03 -25.20 -2.34
N GLU A 29 -16.25 -24.67 -2.35
CA GLU A 29 -17.41 -25.31 -1.74
C GLU A 29 -18.05 -26.36 -2.63
N GLY A 30 -18.00 -26.20 -3.95
CA GLY A 30 -18.69 -27.04 -4.93
C GLY A 30 -17.84 -28.14 -5.55
N CYS A 31 -16.51 -28.04 -5.53
CA CYS A 31 -15.62 -28.96 -6.23
C CYS A 31 -15.60 -30.39 -5.66
N THR A 32 -16.10 -30.61 -4.44
CA THR A 32 -16.21 -31.94 -3.82
C THR A 32 -17.50 -32.03 -3.00
N TYR A 33 -18.01 -33.23 -2.83
CA TYR A 33 -19.12 -33.52 -1.91
C TYR A 33 -18.89 -34.83 -1.17
N VAL A 34 -19.54 -34.98 -0.03
CA VAL A 34 -19.51 -36.20 0.77
C VAL A 34 -20.85 -36.89 0.68
N ALA A 35 -20.84 -38.21 0.44
CA ALA A 35 -22.06 -39.01 0.43
C ALA A 35 -21.81 -40.32 1.19
N ALA A 36 -22.82 -40.80 1.94
CA ALA A 36 -22.82 -42.14 2.49
C ALA A 36 -23.22 -43.17 1.41
N LEU A 37 -22.78 -44.44 1.58
CA LEU A 37 -23.03 -45.48 0.59
C LEU A 37 -24.48 -45.82 0.35
N ASP A 38 -25.36 -45.55 1.35
CA ASP A 38 -26.76 -45.90 1.43
C ASP A 38 -27.68 -44.69 1.42
N GLU A 39 -27.13 -43.49 1.18
CA GLU A 39 -27.92 -42.26 1.08
C GLU A 39 -27.80 -41.62 -0.32
N GLU A 40 -28.90 -41.00 -0.75
CA GLU A 40 -28.85 -40.21 -1.99
C GLU A 40 -28.05 -38.95 -1.76
N PRO A 41 -26.96 -38.72 -2.55
CA PRO A 41 -26.06 -37.59 -2.33
C PRO A 41 -26.72 -36.26 -2.68
N VAL A 42 -26.55 -35.27 -1.82
CA VAL A 42 -26.85 -33.86 -2.15
C VAL A 42 -25.63 -33.28 -2.89
N ILE A 43 -25.73 -33.27 -4.22
CA ILE A 43 -24.64 -32.79 -5.08
C ILE A 43 -24.73 -31.27 -5.18
N PRO A 44 -23.66 -30.53 -4.85
CA PRO A 44 -23.61 -29.08 -5.04
C PRO A 44 -23.77 -28.71 -6.51
N GLU A 45 -24.48 -27.61 -6.77
CA GLU A 45 -24.56 -27.04 -8.11
C GLU A 45 -23.22 -26.36 -8.43
N TYR A 46 -22.38 -27.06 -9.21
CA TYR A 46 -21.06 -26.59 -9.56
C TYR A 46 -20.68 -27.03 -10.98
N ASP A 47 -20.23 -26.06 -11.78
CA ASP A 47 -19.65 -26.27 -13.10
C ASP A 47 -18.24 -25.69 -13.13
N TYR A 48 -17.24 -26.56 -13.16
CA TYR A 48 -15.84 -26.19 -13.21
C TYR A 48 -15.51 -25.27 -14.39
N SER A 49 -16.01 -25.58 -15.59
CA SER A 49 -15.68 -24.82 -16.80
C SER A 49 -16.23 -23.40 -16.70
N GLN A 50 -17.47 -23.26 -16.25
CA GLN A 50 -18.08 -21.93 -16.07
C GLN A 50 -17.34 -21.09 -15.02
N VAL A 51 -16.96 -21.68 -13.90
CA VAL A 51 -16.26 -20.98 -12.81
C VAL A 51 -14.87 -20.58 -13.26
N ALA A 52 -14.12 -21.49 -13.87
CA ALA A 52 -12.76 -21.24 -14.38
C ALA A 52 -12.75 -20.13 -15.44
N ASP A 53 -13.67 -20.17 -16.42
CA ASP A 53 -13.80 -19.15 -17.45
C ASP A 53 -14.16 -17.78 -16.86
N THR A 54 -15.03 -17.77 -15.86
CA THR A 54 -15.43 -16.51 -15.20
C THR A 54 -14.25 -15.88 -14.45
N ILE A 55 -13.50 -16.68 -13.69
CA ILE A 55 -12.29 -16.21 -12.98
C ILE A 55 -11.27 -15.67 -13.98
N GLU A 56 -11.01 -16.39 -15.08
CA GLU A 56 -10.07 -15.95 -16.11
C GLU A 56 -10.51 -14.61 -16.77
N GLN A 57 -11.79 -14.42 -17.05
CA GLN A 57 -12.31 -13.16 -17.58
C GLN A 57 -12.12 -12.00 -16.60
N ILE A 58 -12.34 -12.24 -15.30
CA ILE A 58 -12.09 -11.23 -14.27
C ILE A 58 -10.60 -10.88 -14.23
N ASP A 59 -9.71 -11.88 -14.24
CA ASP A 59 -8.27 -11.66 -14.22
C ASP A 59 -7.77 -10.87 -15.43
N ARG A 60 -8.26 -11.16 -16.62
CA ARG A 60 -7.95 -10.36 -17.82
C ARG A 60 -8.37 -8.90 -17.69
N LYS A 61 -9.55 -8.62 -17.11
CA LYS A 61 -9.99 -7.23 -16.84
C LYS A 61 -9.07 -6.54 -15.83
N ILE A 62 -8.70 -7.24 -14.74
CA ILE A 62 -7.78 -6.72 -13.72
C ILE A 62 -6.42 -6.35 -14.35
N VAL A 63 -5.85 -7.21 -15.21
CA VAL A 63 -4.59 -6.95 -15.91
C VAL A 63 -4.69 -5.69 -16.75
N LYS A 64 -5.74 -5.55 -17.57
CA LYS A 64 -5.94 -4.38 -18.44
C LYS A 64 -6.03 -3.07 -17.63
N ILE A 65 -6.83 -3.05 -16.57
CA ILE A 65 -6.99 -1.87 -15.71
C ILE A 65 -5.68 -1.50 -15.04
N LYS A 66 -4.98 -2.47 -14.43
CA LYS A 66 -3.69 -2.21 -13.76
C LYS A 66 -2.65 -1.70 -14.75
N HIS A 67 -2.58 -2.27 -15.96
CA HIS A 67 -1.67 -1.81 -17.00
C HIS A 67 -1.96 -0.36 -17.42
N ALA A 68 -3.23 -0.01 -17.60
CA ALA A 68 -3.62 1.36 -17.93
C ALA A 68 -3.28 2.36 -16.82
N ILE A 69 -3.49 2.00 -15.53
CA ILE A 69 -3.06 2.82 -14.38
C ILE A 69 -1.53 3.02 -14.41
N ASN A 70 -0.75 1.96 -14.61
CA ASN A 70 0.70 2.04 -14.65
C ASN A 70 1.19 2.96 -15.77
N ASN A 71 0.60 2.87 -16.95
CA ASN A 71 0.93 3.76 -18.08
C ASN A 71 0.57 5.21 -17.74
N ALA A 72 -0.60 5.46 -17.15
CA ALA A 72 -0.99 6.78 -16.70
C ALA A 72 0.00 7.34 -15.66
N ASN A 73 0.43 6.54 -14.69
CA ASN A 73 1.38 6.94 -13.67
C ASN A 73 2.76 7.30 -14.23
N LEU A 74 3.20 6.61 -15.29
CA LEU A 74 4.49 6.88 -15.94
C LEU A 74 4.48 8.12 -16.83
N THR A 75 3.33 8.44 -17.43
CA THR A 75 3.25 9.49 -18.46
C THR A 75 2.65 10.80 -17.97
N SER A 76 1.75 10.77 -16.97
CA SER A 76 1.13 11.99 -16.46
C SER A 76 2.07 12.77 -15.57
N GLN A 77 2.07 14.10 -15.77
CA GLN A 77 2.90 15.03 -15.01
C GLN A 77 2.06 15.83 -14.02
N ILE A 78 2.59 16.05 -12.84
CA ILE A 78 1.96 16.77 -11.76
C ILE A 78 2.92 17.86 -11.25
N GLN A 79 2.40 19.07 -11.08
CA GLN A 79 3.13 20.15 -10.41
C GLN A 79 3.07 19.95 -8.90
N VAL A 80 4.23 19.85 -8.26
CA VAL A 80 4.40 19.77 -6.79
C VAL A 80 5.33 20.89 -6.36
N GLY A 81 4.78 21.97 -5.81
CA GLY A 81 5.56 23.19 -5.56
C GLY A 81 6.13 23.75 -6.87
N ASP A 82 7.45 23.89 -6.94
CA ASP A 82 8.16 24.40 -8.11
C ASP A 82 8.63 23.30 -9.08
N GLU A 83 8.44 22.04 -8.73
CA GLU A 83 8.89 20.88 -9.52
C GLU A 83 7.74 20.21 -10.28
N VAL A 84 8.03 19.69 -11.47
CA VAL A 84 7.12 18.84 -12.26
C VAL A 84 7.61 17.42 -12.19
N MET A 85 6.77 16.52 -11.71
CA MET A 85 7.10 15.11 -11.52
C MET A 85 6.03 14.20 -12.13
N THR A 86 6.41 13.00 -12.56
CA THR A 86 5.41 11.97 -12.89
C THR A 86 4.81 11.39 -11.61
N VAL A 87 3.62 10.78 -11.72
CA VAL A 87 3.01 10.07 -10.58
C VAL A 87 3.95 9.01 -10.01
N ASP A 88 4.63 8.26 -10.89
CA ASP A 88 5.61 7.25 -10.48
C ASP A 88 6.76 7.85 -9.67
N GLN A 89 7.34 8.97 -10.12
CA GLN A 89 8.39 9.68 -9.39
C GLN A 89 7.91 10.17 -8.01
N ILE A 90 6.69 10.71 -7.94
CA ILE A 90 6.07 11.14 -6.68
C ILE A 90 5.93 9.96 -5.71
N LEU A 91 5.41 8.81 -6.17
CA LEU A 91 5.24 7.62 -5.34
C LEU A 91 6.58 7.11 -4.78
N ILE A 92 7.63 7.07 -5.61
CA ILE A 92 8.98 6.69 -5.16
C ILE A 92 9.51 7.68 -4.12
N ARG A 93 9.38 8.99 -4.40
CA ARG A 93 9.86 10.04 -3.48
C ARG A 93 9.12 10.00 -2.15
N MET A 94 7.81 9.86 -2.16
CA MET A 94 7.00 9.72 -0.95
C MET A 94 7.41 8.50 -0.11
N ALA A 95 7.73 7.36 -0.74
CA ALA A 95 8.22 6.19 -0.03
C ALA A 95 9.56 6.44 0.68
N GLN A 96 10.49 7.17 0.02
CA GLN A 96 11.77 7.58 0.62
C GLN A 96 11.55 8.54 1.80
N LEU A 97 10.71 9.56 1.62
CA LEU A 97 10.40 10.55 2.65
C LEU A 97 9.68 9.93 3.87
N ASN A 98 8.78 8.99 3.66
CA ASN A 98 8.10 8.28 4.75
C ASN A 98 9.10 7.50 5.62
N ARG A 99 10.08 6.82 5.00
CA ARG A 99 11.16 6.15 5.75
C ARG A 99 11.99 7.15 6.54
N ARG A 100 12.34 8.29 5.91
CA ARG A 100 13.11 9.35 6.57
C ARG A 100 12.32 9.95 7.74
N LYS A 101 11.04 10.28 7.53
CA LYS A 101 10.13 10.80 8.56
C LYS A 101 10.06 9.86 9.78
N SER A 102 9.86 8.55 9.54
CA SER A 102 9.82 7.56 10.63
C SER A 102 11.11 7.53 11.44
N PHE A 103 12.27 7.64 10.78
CA PHE A 103 13.56 7.70 11.45
C PHE A 103 13.72 9.00 12.26
N LEU A 104 13.40 10.16 11.67
CA LEU A 104 13.44 11.45 12.34
C LEU A 104 12.48 11.50 13.55
N ASP A 105 11.30 10.87 13.42
CA ASP A 105 10.35 10.74 14.52
C ASP A 105 10.95 9.96 15.71
N SER A 106 11.72 8.92 15.44
CA SER A 106 12.43 8.17 16.47
C SER A 106 13.54 9.01 17.15
N LEU A 107 14.25 9.82 16.36
CA LEU A 107 15.32 10.67 16.88
C LEU A 107 14.79 11.82 17.76
N ARG A 108 13.74 12.53 17.29
CA ARG A 108 13.17 13.70 18.01
C ARG A 108 12.53 13.34 19.36
N LYS A 109 12.23 12.06 19.59
CA LYS A 109 11.66 11.53 20.84
C LYS A 109 12.71 11.05 21.83
N GLN A 110 13.98 11.03 21.46
CA GLN A 110 15.04 10.57 22.35
C GLN A 110 15.36 11.62 23.43
N SER A 111 15.61 11.13 24.64
CA SER A 111 16.10 11.97 25.72
C SER A 111 17.58 12.31 25.51
N PRO A 112 18.01 13.57 25.74
CA PRO A 112 19.41 13.98 25.56
C PRO A 112 20.40 13.15 26.36
N LYS A 113 19.99 12.59 27.49
CA LYS A 113 20.80 11.77 28.38
C LYS A 113 19.96 10.68 29.02
N VAL A 114 20.36 9.42 28.91
CA VAL A 114 19.70 8.27 29.52
C VAL A 114 20.73 7.41 30.27
N ARG A 115 20.47 7.08 31.52
CA ARG A 115 21.32 6.17 32.28
C ARG A 115 21.21 4.75 31.71
N ILE A 116 22.35 4.14 31.44
CA ILE A 116 22.43 2.74 31.02
C ILE A 116 22.40 1.90 32.32
N ASN A 117 21.37 1.06 32.48
CA ASN A 117 21.33 0.10 33.57
C ASN A 117 22.27 -1.05 33.21
N ALA A 118 23.44 -1.10 33.85
CA ALA A 118 24.27 -2.29 33.84
C ALA A 118 23.47 -3.44 34.49
N GLY A 119 23.44 -4.61 33.88
CA GLY A 119 22.75 -5.78 34.42
C GLY A 119 23.15 -6.08 35.85
N VAL A 120 22.30 -6.75 36.61
CA VAL A 120 22.40 -6.98 38.09
C VAL A 120 23.76 -7.51 38.55
N TYR A 121 24.54 -8.15 37.71
CA TYR A 121 25.86 -8.72 38.01
C TYR A 121 27.03 -7.73 37.87
N SER A 122 26.92 -6.63 37.16
CA SER A 122 27.99 -5.62 37.00
C SER A 122 27.79 -4.36 37.87
N ALA A 123 26.66 -4.22 38.55
CA ALA A 123 26.27 -2.99 39.22
C ALA A 123 27.05 -2.64 40.51
N ARG A 124 27.90 -3.53 41.02
CA ARG A 124 28.52 -3.30 42.36
C ARG A 124 29.85 -2.53 42.34
N LYS A 125 30.49 -2.30 41.17
CA LYS A 125 31.82 -1.63 41.10
C LYS A 125 32.10 -0.69 39.95
N ALA A 126 31.17 -0.50 38.99
CA ALA A 126 31.41 0.40 37.85
C ALA A 126 30.75 1.78 38.05
N ALA A 127 31.40 2.83 37.64
CA ALA A 127 30.80 4.16 37.57
C ALA A 127 29.54 4.13 36.67
N PRO A 128 28.49 4.90 36.99
CA PRO A 128 27.27 4.91 36.18
C PRO A 128 27.57 5.41 34.77
N GLU A 129 27.17 4.62 33.79
CA GLU A 129 27.27 4.97 32.37
C GLU A 129 26.00 5.62 31.88
N TYR A 130 26.15 6.57 30.94
CA TYR A 130 25.04 7.27 30.34
C TYR A 130 25.17 7.23 28.82
N ARG A 131 24.02 7.04 28.14
CA ARG A 131 23.89 7.24 26.70
C ARG A 131 23.51 8.69 26.46
N TYR A 132 24.21 9.32 25.57
CA TYR A 132 23.93 10.69 25.10
C TYR A 132 23.53 10.64 23.64
N ILE A 133 22.62 11.54 23.22
CA ILE A 133 22.40 11.77 21.79
C ILE A 133 23.63 12.48 21.22
N ASN A 134 24.00 12.17 19.97
CA ASN A 134 25.14 12.78 19.29
C ASN A 134 24.64 13.58 18.07
N TYR A 135 23.61 14.37 18.29
CA TYR A 135 23.01 15.24 17.27
C TYR A 135 22.26 16.38 17.96
N ASP A 136 22.00 17.47 17.18
CA ASP A 136 21.19 18.57 17.64
C ASP A 136 19.70 18.22 17.49
N LEU A 137 18.98 18.24 18.59
CA LEU A 137 17.55 17.87 18.66
C LEU A 137 16.67 18.88 17.91
N GLU A 138 17.05 20.16 17.90
CA GLU A 138 16.30 21.20 17.21
C GLU A 138 16.39 21.06 15.69
N VAL A 139 17.60 20.80 15.19
CA VAL A 139 17.82 20.48 13.77
C VAL A 139 16.99 19.27 13.31
N VAL A 140 16.94 18.22 14.15
CA VAL A 140 16.14 17.03 13.84
C VAL A 140 14.65 17.35 13.80
N LYS A 141 14.13 18.20 14.68
CA LYS A 141 12.73 18.64 14.64
C LYS A 141 12.41 19.44 13.38
N GLN A 142 13.27 20.39 13.02
CA GLN A 142 13.12 21.19 11.80
C GLN A 142 13.14 20.29 10.54
N ASP A 143 14.05 19.32 10.49
CA ASP A 143 14.09 18.34 9.40
C ASP A 143 12.81 17.49 9.34
N TYR A 144 12.28 17.07 10.49
CA TYR A 144 11.02 16.34 10.55
C TYR A 144 9.86 17.16 9.98
N GLU A 145 9.73 18.43 10.39
CA GLU A 145 8.68 19.34 9.92
C GLU A 145 8.79 19.58 8.41
N ARG A 146 10.00 19.81 7.91
CA ARG A 146 10.25 19.97 6.47
C ARG A 146 9.85 18.73 5.66
N VAL A 147 10.21 17.53 6.13
CA VAL A 147 9.84 16.28 5.46
C VAL A 147 8.34 16.04 5.50
N ASP A 148 7.69 16.37 6.61
CA ASP A 148 6.24 16.25 6.77
C ASP A 148 5.48 17.21 5.82
N GLU A 149 5.94 18.44 5.70
CA GLU A 149 5.39 19.42 4.76
C GLU A 149 5.55 18.99 3.30
N GLU A 150 6.73 18.49 2.91
CA GLU A 150 7.00 17.96 1.57
C GLU A 150 6.07 16.80 1.23
N LEU A 151 5.90 15.85 2.16
CA LEU A 151 4.95 14.74 2.02
C LEU A 151 3.51 15.22 1.86
N GLY A 152 3.09 16.20 2.67
CA GLY A 152 1.74 16.78 2.61
C GLY A 152 1.45 17.43 1.23
N LYS A 153 2.39 18.19 0.69
CA LYS A 153 2.28 18.79 -0.66
C LYS A 153 2.15 17.72 -1.75
N MET A 154 2.97 16.67 -1.69
CA MET A 154 2.91 15.56 -2.64
C MET A 154 1.58 14.80 -2.56
N GLN A 155 1.12 14.50 -1.35
CA GLN A 155 -0.14 13.80 -1.14
C GLN A 155 -1.33 14.58 -1.70
N MET A 156 -1.42 15.87 -1.41
CA MET A 156 -2.50 16.75 -1.92
C MET A 156 -2.50 16.81 -3.45
N ALA A 157 -1.33 16.95 -4.07
CA ALA A 157 -1.19 17.00 -5.52
C ALA A 157 -1.61 15.67 -6.17
N LEU A 158 -1.18 14.55 -5.59
CA LEU A 158 -1.53 13.20 -6.03
C LEU A 158 -3.03 12.90 -5.88
N ASP A 159 -3.64 13.28 -4.76
CA ASP A 159 -5.06 13.06 -4.51
C ASP A 159 -5.93 13.84 -5.51
N LYS A 160 -5.57 15.10 -5.79
CA LYS A 160 -6.23 15.90 -6.81
C LYS A 160 -6.11 15.24 -8.18
N HIS A 161 -4.91 14.81 -8.57
CA HIS A 161 -4.66 14.14 -9.84
C HIS A 161 -5.50 12.86 -9.98
N ASN A 162 -5.47 11.99 -8.97
CA ASN A 162 -6.19 10.72 -8.97
C ASN A 162 -7.72 10.87 -9.10
N GLN A 163 -8.27 12.02 -8.71
CA GLN A 163 -9.69 12.32 -8.79
C GLN A 163 -10.10 12.99 -10.10
N THR A 164 -9.17 13.68 -10.77
CA THR A 164 -9.50 14.55 -11.92
C THR A 164 -8.89 14.11 -13.25
N PHE A 165 -7.71 13.47 -13.21
CA PHE A 165 -7.06 13.01 -14.44
C PHE A 165 -7.71 11.73 -14.93
N GLU A 166 -8.15 11.75 -16.19
CA GLU A 166 -8.79 10.60 -16.84
C GLU A 166 -7.88 9.96 -17.88
N PHE A 167 -7.94 8.64 -17.96
CA PHE A 167 -7.24 7.84 -18.96
C PHE A 167 -8.17 6.75 -19.54
N ASP A 168 -7.83 6.25 -20.71
CA ASP A 168 -8.60 5.23 -21.39
C ASP A 168 -8.19 3.82 -20.96
N VAL A 169 -9.18 2.96 -20.74
CA VAL A 169 -9.02 1.54 -20.42
C VAL A 169 -9.80 0.69 -21.40
N ASP A 170 -9.15 -0.29 -22.00
CA ASP A 170 -9.77 -1.24 -22.91
C ASP A 170 -10.34 -2.46 -22.16
N ILE A 171 -11.53 -2.33 -21.61
CA ILE A 171 -12.28 -3.38 -20.88
C ILE A 171 -13.66 -3.59 -21.50
#